data_1ec9b47e109eec55c6043464ebc5e568
#
_entry.id   1ec9b47e109eec55c6043464ebc5e568
#
_cell.length_a   1.000
_cell.length_b   1.000
_cell.length_c   1.000
_cell.angle_alpha   90.00
_cell.angle_beta   90.00
_cell.angle_gamma   90.00
#
_symmetry.space_group_name_H-M   'P 1'
#
loop_
_entity.id
_entity.type
_entity.pdbx_description
1 polymer ?
#
loop_
_entity_poly.entity_id
_entity_poly.type
_entity_poly.pdbx_seq_one_letter_code
_entity_poly.pdbx_strand_id
1 'polypeptide(L)'
;MGDISTVSGDLANLNIKNKRFLILGASGLIGRFFIDVLMHANKIYRLENTVIAVGRSRDKLLNIFSSYIEDDCFSIAEIDINKKIPNDLDCDYILQAASNTHPKAYATDPIGTITTNIIGTQNILEFAREKKVERTIFFSSVEIYGENKQDIKYFDESYMGYIDCNTLRAGYSEAKRTSEALCQAYISKYNLDIVIARISRVFGPTVNLGDSKASTQFILNGVHNQDVILKSKGDQLFSYSYVGDVVSALLLLISKGVKGEAYNVKGLNSDVTLKQFAKSIASYSETKVIVELPDEVEKKGFSTATVALLDDKKIKNLGWTPKFNFDESLEKTIEIMKEELFS
;
A
#
# COMPACT_ATOMS: atom_id res chain seq x y z
N MET A 1 -13.47 -10.00 10.14
CA MET A 1 -14.35 -8.89 10.61
C MET A 1 -13.74 -8.08 11.78
N GLY A 2 -13.05 -8.66 12.75
CA GLY A 2 -12.49 -7.93 13.90
C GLY A 2 -11.52 -6.80 13.57
N ASP A 3 -10.67 -6.99 12.57
CA ASP A 3 -9.66 -5.99 12.21
C ASP A 3 -10.27 -4.78 11.49
N ILE A 4 -11.22 -5.01 10.58
CA ILE A 4 -11.99 -3.94 9.95
C ILE A 4 -12.75 -3.14 11.01
N SER A 5 -13.39 -3.80 11.96
CA SER A 5 -14.11 -3.15 13.08
C SER A 5 -13.16 -2.28 13.93
N THR A 6 -11.97 -2.78 14.25
CA THR A 6 -10.95 -2.03 15.01
C THR A 6 -10.55 -0.75 14.29
N VAL A 7 -10.23 -0.83 12.99
CA VAL A 7 -9.82 0.33 12.19
C VAL A 7 -10.98 1.28 11.89
N SER A 8 -12.21 0.75 11.75
CA SER A 8 -13.43 1.59 11.62
C SER A 8 -13.66 2.42 12.88
N GLY A 9 -13.34 1.90 14.06
CA GLY A 9 -13.37 2.66 15.32
C GLY A 9 -12.37 3.83 15.30
N ASP A 10 -11.20 3.67 14.70
CA ASP A 10 -10.24 4.78 14.53
C ASP A 10 -10.82 5.90 13.66
N LEU A 11 -11.47 5.55 12.56
CA LEU A 11 -12.13 6.52 11.69
C LEU A 11 -13.21 7.31 12.45
N ALA A 12 -14.04 6.63 13.23
CA ALA A 12 -15.07 7.27 14.05
C ALA A 12 -14.45 8.23 15.09
N ASN A 13 -13.38 7.81 15.77
CA ASN A 13 -12.66 8.64 16.74
C ASN A 13 -12.03 9.89 16.12
N LEU A 14 -11.61 9.83 14.85
CA LEU A 14 -11.07 10.96 14.09
C LEU A 14 -12.18 11.92 13.62
N ASN A 15 -13.45 11.59 13.82
CA ASN A 15 -14.61 12.37 13.41
C ASN A 15 -14.64 12.75 11.93
N ILE A 16 -14.15 11.84 11.06
CA ILE A 16 -14.20 12.00 9.59
C ILE A 16 -15.56 11.49 9.12
N LYS A 17 -16.47 12.43 8.83
CA LYS A 17 -17.85 12.13 8.41
C LYS A 17 -18.33 13.08 7.32
N ASN A 18 -19.31 12.64 6.53
CA ASN A 18 -19.88 13.38 5.39
C ASN A 18 -18.78 13.80 4.39
N LYS A 19 -17.77 12.94 4.14
CA LYS A 19 -16.66 13.19 3.24
C LYS A 19 -16.71 12.27 2.03
N ARG A 20 -16.24 12.78 0.89
CA ARG A 20 -16.18 12.07 -0.38
C ARG A 20 -14.75 11.62 -0.62
N PHE A 21 -14.54 10.31 -0.71
CA PHE A 21 -13.24 9.70 -0.91
C PHE A 21 -13.09 9.22 -2.35
N LEU A 22 -12.07 9.69 -3.06
CA LEU A 22 -11.62 9.16 -4.34
C LEU A 22 -10.45 8.22 -4.11
N ILE A 23 -10.64 6.91 -4.31
CA ILE A 23 -9.63 5.89 -4.02
C ILE A 23 -9.09 5.32 -5.33
N LEU A 24 -7.92 5.82 -5.75
CA LEU A 24 -7.22 5.42 -6.94
C LEU A 24 -6.38 4.16 -6.65
N GLY A 25 -6.63 3.09 -7.40
CA GLY A 25 -6.07 1.77 -7.09
C GLY A 25 -6.92 0.96 -6.12
N ALA A 26 -8.24 1.15 -6.17
CA ALA A 26 -9.23 0.53 -5.29
C ALA A 26 -9.13 -1.01 -5.23
N SER A 27 -8.81 -1.67 -6.35
CA SER A 27 -8.66 -3.14 -6.42
C SER A 27 -7.35 -3.69 -5.84
N GLY A 28 -6.46 -2.83 -5.33
CA GLY A 28 -5.22 -3.23 -4.69
C GLY A 28 -5.40 -3.58 -3.22
N LEU A 29 -4.40 -4.22 -2.60
CA LEU A 29 -4.41 -4.66 -1.21
C LEU A 29 -4.88 -3.57 -0.23
N ILE A 30 -4.26 -2.39 -0.27
CA ILE A 30 -4.57 -1.29 0.66
C ILE A 30 -5.90 -0.63 0.29
N GLY A 31 -6.13 -0.39 -1.03
CA GLY A 31 -7.36 0.26 -1.51
C GLY A 31 -8.61 -0.53 -1.15
N ARG A 32 -8.60 -1.85 -1.34
CA ARG A 32 -9.72 -2.73 -0.98
C ARG A 32 -9.99 -2.68 0.52
N PHE A 33 -8.99 -2.90 1.36
CA PHE A 33 -9.15 -2.87 2.82
C PHE A 33 -9.62 -1.49 3.32
N PHE A 34 -9.13 -0.40 2.73
CA PHE A 34 -9.55 0.96 3.08
C PHE A 34 -11.05 1.18 2.77
N ILE A 35 -11.52 0.70 1.62
CA ILE A 35 -12.95 0.76 1.25
C ILE A 35 -13.80 -0.06 2.23
N ASP A 36 -13.39 -1.28 2.55
CA ASP A 36 -14.09 -2.12 3.51
C ASP A 36 -14.21 -1.44 4.89
N VAL A 37 -13.16 -0.73 5.34
CA VAL A 37 -13.18 0.07 6.57
C VAL A 37 -14.16 1.23 6.48
N LEU A 38 -14.18 1.99 5.37
CA LEU A 38 -15.11 3.11 5.19
C LEU A 38 -16.58 2.64 5.19
N MET A 39 -16.87 1.61 4.41
CA MET A 39 -18.22 1.06 4.29
C MET A 39 -18.72 0.45 5.61
N HIS A 40 -17.84 -0.28 6.32
CA HIS A 40 -18.14 -0.78 7.64
C HIS A 40 -18.40 0.35 8.65
N ALA A 41 -17.57 1.40 8.63
CA ALA A 41 -17.73 2.54 9.52
C ALA A 41 -19.03 3.32 9.23
N ASN A 42 -19.42 3.50 7.98
CA ASN A 42 -20.71 4.08 7.61
C ASN A 42 -21.87 3.28 8.23
N LYS A 43 -21.81 1.95 8.11
CA LYS A 43 -22.86 1.05 8.63
C LYS A 43 -22.97 1.10 10.16
N ILE A 44 -21.85 1.10 10.87
CA ILE A 44 -21.82 0.97 12.34
C ILE A 44 -21.94 2.33 13.04
N TYR A 45 -21.23 3.36 12.52
CA TYR A 45 -21.12 4.67 13.17
C TYR A 45 -21.92 5.76 12.46
N ARG A 46 -22.61 5.45 11.34
CA ARG A 46 -23.43 6.39 10.54
C ARG A 46 -22.63 7.62 10.12
N LEU A 47 -21.42 7.39 9.55
CA LEU A 47 -20.52 8.50 9.19
C LEU A 47 -20.88 9.15 7.85
N GLU A 48 -21.66 8.47 7.00
CA GLU A 48 -22.18 8.98 5.72
C GLU A 48 -21.04 9.44 4.77
N ASN A 49 -19.88 8.80 4.83
CA ASN A 49 -18.80 9.04 3.89
C ASN A 49 -19.11 8.36 2.55
N THR A 50 -18.94 9.05 1.43
CA THR A 50 -19.10 8.46 0.12
C THR A 50 -17.76 8.01 -0.46
N VAL A 51 -17.77 6.91 -1.21
CA VAL A 51 -16.60 6.27 -1.76
C VAL A 51 -16.73 6.14 -3.26
N ILE A 52 -15.73 6.66 -4.00
CA ILE A 52 -15.57 6.43 -5.43
C ILE A 52 -14.37 5.49 -5.59
N ALA A 53 -14.65 4.22 -5.90
CA ALA A 53 -13.62 3.20 -6.13
C ALA A 53 -13.12 3.29 -7.59
N VAL A 54 -11.83 3.62 -7.76
CA VAL A 54 -11.24 3.84 -9.09
C VAL A 54 -10.28 2.72 -9.46
N GLY A 55 -10.43 2.21 -10.69
CA GLY A 55 -9.55 1.23 -11.30
C GLY A 55 -9.67 1.20 -12.81
N ARG A 56 -8.81 0.43 -13.49
CA ARG A 56 -8.75 0.34 -14.97
C ARG A 56 -9.72 -0.68 -15.58
N SER A 57 -10.42 -1.45 -14.76
CA SER A 57 -11.38 -2.46 -15.22
C SER A 57 -12.62 -2.38 -14.33
N ARG A 58 -13.73 -1.97 -14.95
CA ARG A 58 -15.03 -1.88 -14.29
C ARG A 58 -15.49 -3.24 -13.79
N ASP A 59 -15.35 -4.28 -14.63
CA ASP A 59 -15.78 -5.64 -14.27
C ASP A 59 -15.05 -6.19 -13.05
N LYS A 60 -13.73 -5.92 -12.97
CA LYS A 60 -12.94 -6.30 -11.78
C LYS A 60 -13.43 -5.60 -10.53
N LEU A 61 -13.75 -4.29 -10.60
CA LEU A 61 -14.28 -3.54 -9.47
C LEU A 61 -15.66 -4.02 -9.07
N LEU A 62 -16.56 -4.28 -10.03
CA LEU A 62 -17.89 -4.84 -9.79
C LEU A 62 -17.82 -6.18 -9.06
N ASN A 63 -16.90 -7.05 -9.47
CA ASN A 63 -16.72 -8.35 -8.83
C ASN A 63 -16.20 -8.21 -7.37
N ILE A 64 -15.16 -7.39 -7.17
CA ILE A 64 -14.55 -7.20 -5.84
C ILE A 64 -15.52 -6.55 -4.84
N PHE A 65 -16.28 -5.55 -5.28
CA PHE A 65 -17.15 -4.73 -4.44
C PHE A 65 -18.65 -5.03 -4.64
N SER A 66 -18.97 -6.25 -5.09
CA SER A 66 -20.37 -6.65 -5.38
C SER A 66 -21.32 -6.41 -4.20
N SER A 67 -20.84 -6.53 -2.96
CA SER A 67 -21.63 -6.30 -1.75
C SER A 67 -21.96 -4.82 -1.47
N TYR A 68 -21.33 -3.88 -2.18
CA TYR A 68 -21.53 -2.43 -1.96
C TYR A 68 -22.21 -1.73 -3.13
N ILE A 69 -22.49 -2.41 -4.23
CA ILE A 69 -23.01 -1.79 -5.46
C ILE A 69 -24.35 -1.10 -5.27
N GLU A 70 -25.20 -1.65 -4.40
CA GLU A 70 -26.52 -1.10 -4.09
C GLU A 70 -26.52 -0.08 -2.92
N ASP A 71 -25.33 0.25 -2.39
CA ASP A 71 -25.20 1.22 -1.31
C ASP A 71 -25.02 2.65 -1.88
N ASP A 72 -25.89 3.57 -1.51
CA ASP A 72 -25.87 4.97 -1.99
C ASP A 72 -24.56 5.71 -1.66
N CYS A 73 -23.81 5.22 -0.68
CA CYS A 73 -22.50 5.77 -0.31
C CYS A 73 -21.34 5.20 -1.15
N PHE A 74 -21.59 4.30 -2.12
CA PHE A 74 -20.56 3.64 -2.89
C PHE A 74 -20.77 3.81 -4.40
N SER A 75 -19.70 4.07 -5.13
CA SER A 75 -19.71 4.13 -6.59
C SER A 75 -18.38 3.65 -7.19
N ILE A 76 -18.42 3.29 -8.48
CA ILE A 76 -17.26 2.82 -9.24
C ILE A 76 -17.00 3.75 -10.41
N ALA A 77 -15.72 4.10 -10.62
CA ALA A 77 -15.25 4.80 -11.80
C ALA A 77 -14.13 4.03 -12.51
N GLU A 78 -14.30 3.77 -13.80
CA GLU A 78 -13.26 3.19 -14.64
C GLU A 78 -12.38 4.29 -15.20
N ILE A 79 -11.16 4.43 -14.66
CA ILE A 79 -10.22 5.50 -15.00
C ILE A 79 -8.80 4.94 -15.15
N ASP A 80 -8.15 5.28 -16.25
CA ASP A 80 -6.71 5.16 -16.42
C ASP A 80 -6.05 6.47 -15.99
N ILE A 81 -5.33 6.46 -14.88
CA ILE A 81 -4.66 7.65 -14.33
C ILE A 81 -3.59 8.24 -15.25
N ASN A 82 -3.10 7.48 -16.25
CA ASN A 82 -2.21 8.03 -17.29
C ASN A 82 -2.93 8.99 -18.25
N LYS A 83 -4.25 9.09 -18.16
CA LYS A 83 -5.08 10.03 -18.90
C LYS A 83 -5.63 11.09 -17.96
N LYS A 84 -6.15 12.19 -18.56
CA LYS A 84 -6.82 13.22 -17.77
C LYS A 84 -7.99 12.63 -16.98
N ILE A 85 -8.04 12.92 -15.67
CA ILE A 85 -9.15 12.51 -14.81
C ILE A 85 -10.42 13.27 -15.22
N PRO A 86 -11.57 12.60 -15.36
CA PRO A 86 -12.83 13.26 -15.71
C PRO A 86 -13.25 14.35 -14.71
N ASN A 87 -13.79 15.46 -15.22
CA ASN A 87 -14.16 16.60 -14.39
C ASN A 87 -15.55 16.50 -13.75
N ASP A 88 -16.31 15.45 -14.01
CA ASP A 88 -17.62 15.17 -13.42
C ASP A 88 -17.56 14.52 -12.04
N LEU A 89 -16.35 14.14 -11.60
CA LEU A 89 -16.12 13.61 -10.27
C LEU A 89 -15.85 14.75 -9.27
N ASP A 90 -16.41 14.60 -8.08
CA ASP A 90 -16.14 15.46 -6.95
C ASP A 90 -15.67 14.64 -5.74
N CYS A 91 -14.65 15.13 -5.04
CA CYS A 91 -14.15 14.50 -3.82
C CYS A 91 -13.52 15.53 -2.88
N ASP A 92 -13.50 15.17 -1.60
CA ASP A 92 -12.85 15.95 -0.56
C ASP A 92 -11.45 15.40 -0.27
N TYR A 93 -11.31 14.07 -0.36
CA TYR A 93 -10.03 13.37 -0.14
C TYR A 93 -9.67 12.48 -1.32
N ILE A 94 -8.38 12.50 -1.68
CA ILE A 94 -7.80 11.58 -2.67
C ILE A 94 -6.81 10.64 -1.98
N LEU A 95 -6.96 9.32 -2.21
CA LEU A 95 -5.96 8.32 -1.86
C LEU A 95 -5.30 7.81 -3.15
N GLN A 96 -4.02 8.19 -3.36
CA GLN A 96 -3.25 7.81 -4.54
C GLN A 96 -2.49 6.52 -4.28
N ALA A 97 -3.20 5.38 -4.38
CA ALA A 97 -2.63 4.04 -4.26
C ALA A 97 -2.36 3.34 -5.60
N ALA A 98 -2.75 3.97 -6.73
CA ALA A 98 -2.59 3.37 -8.05
C ALA A 98 -1.13 3.34 -8.49
N SER A 99 -0.55 2.16 -8.60
CA SER A 99 0.81 1.92 -9.08
C SER A 99 1.00 0.44 -9.42
N ASN A 100 1.91 0.13 -10.33
CA ASN A 100 2.43 -1.22 -10.49
C ASN A 100 3.49 -1.45 -9.39
N THR A 101 3.26 -2.41 -8.48
CA THR A 101 4.07 -2.55 -7.26
C THR A 101 4.66 -3.94 -7.07
N HIS A 102 4.76 -4.77 -8.12
CA HIS A 102 5.26 -6.13 -8.00
C HIS A 102 6.40 -6.44 -8.99
N PRO A 103 7.35 -7.33 -8.62
CA PRO A 103 8.57 -7.58 -9.38
C PRO A 103 8.36 -7.95 -10.85
N LYS A 104 7.33 -8.75 -11.15
CA LYS A 104 6.99 -9.12 -12.52
C LYS A 104 6.68 -7.90 -13.39
N ALA A 105 5.91 -6.93 -12.87
CA ALA A 105 5.59 -5.72 -13.61
C ALA A 105 6.85 -4.88 -13.89
N TYR A 106 7.78 -4.80 -12.95
CA TYR A 106 9.05 -4.07 -13.16
C TYR A 106 9.88 -4.69 -14.29
N ALA A 107 9.85 -6.01 -14.42
CA ALA A 107 10.60 -6.72 -15.45
C ALA A 107 9.90 -6.73 -16.82
N THR A 108 8.55 -6.81 -16.86
CA THR A 108 7.79 -7.00 -18.10
C THR A 108 7.19 -5.71 -18.66
N ASP A 109 6.96 -4.69 -17.82
CA ASP A 109 6.45 -3.37 -18.21
C ASP A 109 7.16 -2.25 -17.44
N PRO A 110 8.47 -2.06 -17.66
CA PRO A 110 9.25 -1.03 -16.97
C PRO A 110 8.80 0.40 -17.35
N ILE A 111 8.44 0.63 -18.62
CA ILE A 111 7.96 1.92 -19.10
C ILE A 111 6.64 2.27 -18.43
N GLY A 112 5.66 1.35 -18.46
CA GLY A 112 4.37 1.56 -17.80
C GLY A 112 4.49 1.75 -16.30
N THR A 113 5.48 1.10 -15.65
CA THR A 113 5.78 1.31 -14.23
C THR A 113 6.23 2.75 -13.96
N ILE A 114 7.12 3.31 -14.77
CA ILE A 114 7.61 4.68 -14.62
C ILE A 114 6.49 5.68 -14.93
N THR A 115 5.84 5.54 -16.08
CA THR A 115 4.83 6.50 -16.56
C THR A 115 3.61 6.56 -15.65
N THR A 116 3.13 5.42 -15.16
CA THR A 116 2.00 5.39 -14.22
C THR A 116 2.31 6.14 -12.93
N ASN A 117 3.53 6.06 -12.42
CA ASN A 117 3.89 6.80 -11.22
C ASN A 117 4.07 8.31 -11.49
N ILE A 118 4.68 8.71 -12.60
CA ILE A 118 4.99 10.13 -12.86
C ILE A 118 3.78 10.83 -13.50
N ILE A 119 3.32 10.36 -14.68
CA ILE A 119 2.21 10.97 -15.42
C ILE A 119 0.90 10.81 -14.64
N GLY A 120 0.68 9.60 -14.08
CA GLY A 120 -0.50 9.36 -13.27
C GLY A 120 -0.56 10.29 -12.05
N THR A 121 0.55 10.49 -11.35
CA THR A 121 0.61 11.45 -10.23
C THR A 121 0.36 12.88 -10.71
N GLN A 122 0.94 13.31 -11.82
CA GLN A 122 0.69 14.65 -12.38
C GLN A 122 -0.80 14.86 -12.69
N ASN A 123 -1.45 13.93 -13.38
CA ASN A 123 -2.87 14.03 -13.72
C ASN A 123 -3.77 14.10 -12.47
N ILE A 124 -3.42 13.36 -11.41
CA ILE A 124 -4.15 13.38 -10.14
C ILE A 124 -3.96 14.72 -9.43
N LEU A 125 -2.76 15.28 -9.41
CA LEU A 125 -2.48 16.57 -8.78
C LEU A 125 -3.14 17.75 -9.55
N GLU A 126 -3.20 17.68 -10.89
CA GLU A 126 -3.98 18.64 -11.68
C GLU A 126 -5.47 18.54 -11.35
N PHE A 127 -6.03 17.33 -11.27
CA PHE A 127 -7.41 17.12 -10.85
C PHE A 127 -7.64 17.66 -9.42
N ALA A 128 -6.76 17.36 -8.46
CA ALA A 128 -6.85 17.86 -7.10
C ALA A 128 -6.85 19.42 -7.06
N ARG A 129 -6.03 20.05 -7.91
CA ARG A 129 -5.99 21.51 -8.08
C ARG A 129 -7.29 22.07 -8.65
N GLU A 130 -7.79 21.49 -9.75
CA GLU A 130 -9.01 21.92 -10.42
C GLU A 130 -10.24 21.80 -9.52
N LYS A 131 -10.31 20.70 -8.73
CA LYS A 131 -11.41 20.39 -7.81
C LYS A 131 -11.28 21.01 -6.43
N LYS A 132 -10.15 21.65 -6.12
CA LYS A 132 -9.87 22.20 -4.78
C LYS A 132 -10.03 21.16 -3.67
N VAL A 133 -9.47 19.97 -3.92
CA VAL A 133 -9.52 18.83 -2.98
C VAL A 133 -8.94 19.24 -1.63
N GLU A 134 -9.58 18.87 -0.53
CA GLU A 134 -9.16 19.25 0.83
C GLU A 134 -7.79 18.66 1.17
N ARG A 135 -7.56 17.35 0.83
CA ARG A 135 -6.29 16.67 1.07
C ARG A 135 -6.07 15.51 0.12
N THR A 136 -4.83 15.34 -0.32
CA THR A 136 -4.36 14.17 -1.07
C THR A 136 -3.35 13.39 -0.23
N ILE A 137 -3.55 12.08 -0.07
CA ILE A 137 -2.54 11.18 0.49
C ILE A 137 -1.83 10.49 -0.67
N PHE A 138 -0.55 10.80 -0.83
CA PHE A 138 0.31 10.16 -1.82
C PHE A 138 0.98 8.92 -1.21
N PHE A 139 0.73 7.74 -1.81
CA PHE A 139 1.37 6.50 -1.37
C PHE A 139 2.76 6.38 -2.00
N SER A 140 3.75 6.70 -1.21
CA SER A 140 5.16 6.43 -1.50
C SER A 140 5.55 5.05 -0.95
N SER A 141 6.82 4.73 -0.92
CA SER A 141 7.32 3.40 -0.61
C SER A 141 8.65 3.45 0.13
N VAL A 142 8.96 2.43 0.91
CA VAL A 142 10.30 2.18 1.46
C VAL A 142 11.39 2.12 0.37
N GLU A 143 11.02 1.81 -0.86
CA GLU A 143 11.95 1.69 -2.00
C GLU A 143 12.61 3.02 -2.39
N ILE A 144 12.07 4.17 -2.00
CA ILE A 144 12.67 5.49 -2.26
C ILE A 144 13.99 5.68 -1.51
N TYR A 145 14.18 4.97 -0.40
CA TYR A 145 15.39 5.11 0.41
C TYR A 145 16.65 4.57 -0.29
N GLY A 146 16.48 3.66 -1.29
CA GLY A 146 17.61 3.07 -2.00
C GLY A 146 18.43 2.14 -1.12
N GLU A 147 19.74 2.09 -1.38
CA GLU A 147 20.66 1.23 -0.66
C GLU A 147 20.99 1.77 0.74
N ASN A 148 20.90 0.89 1.74
CA ASN A 148 21.52 1.12 3.04
C ASN A 148 22.98 0.63 2.97
N LYS A 149 23.92 1.55 2.99
CA LYS A 149 25.35 1.23 3.02
C LYS A 149 25.84 0.75 4.39
N GLN A 150 24.91 0.32 5.25
CA GLN A 150 25.15 -0.11 6.64
C GLN A 150 25.62 1.02 7.56
N ASP A 151 25.40 2.26 7.15
CA ASP A 151 25.73 3.47 7.92
C ASP A 151 24.66 3.81 8.96
N ILE A 152 23.42 3.34 8.77
CA ILE A 152 22.31 3.52 9.71
C ILE A 152 21.51 2.24 9.91
N LYS A 153 20.88 2.11 11.08
CA LYS A 153 20.03 0.97 11.41
C LYS A 153 18.62 1.10 10.83
N TYR A 154 18.04 2.30 10.92
CA TYR A 154 16.69 2.61 10.48
C TYR A 154 16.69 3.83 9.57
N PHE A 155 15.90 3.80 8.51
CA PHE A 155 15.63 4.96 7.66
C PHE A 155 14.64 5.88 8.37
N ASP A 156 15.06 7.07 8.74
CA ASP A 156 14.15 8.18 9.01
C ASP A 156 13.77 8.89 7.70
N GLU A 157 12.84 9.83 7.76
CA GLU A 157 12.33 10.49 6.56
C GLU A 157 13.35 11.43 5.89
N SER A 158 14.46 11.73 6.52
CA SER A 158 15.55 12.55 5.96
C SER A 158 16.57 11.74 5.15
N TYR A 159 16.63 10.41 5.34
CA TYR A 159 17.60 9.56 4.67
C TYR A 159 17.32 9.41 3.17
N MET A 160 18.39 9.54 2.36
CA MET A 160 18.37 9.29 0.92
C MET A 160 19.62 8.53 0.51
N GLY A 161 19.46 7.22 0.31
CA GLY A 161 20.55 6.34 -0.14
C GLY A 161 20.71 6.32 -1.66
N TYR A 162 21.70 5.60 -2.11
CA TYR A 162 22.04 5.47 -3.53
C TYR A 162 21.03 4.57 -4.26
N ILE A 163 20.67 4.97 -5.48
CA ILE A 163 19.99 4.14 -6.47
C ILE A 163 20.75 4.25 -7.79
N ASP A 164 21.15 3.11 -8.36
CA ASP A 164 21.72 3.09 -9.71
C ASP A 164 20.61 3.23 -10.75
N CYS A 165 20.42 4.43 -11.27
CA CYS A 165 19.39 4.74 -12.26
C CYS A 165 19.60 4.07 -13.63
N ASN A 166 20.78 3.46 -13.88
CA ASN A 166 21.07 2.74 -15.12
C ASN A 166 20.61 1.27 -15.11
N THR A 167 19.78 0.89 -14.14
CA THR A 167 19.20 -0.45 -14.02
C THR A 167 17.70 -0.43 -14.24
N LEU A 168 17.11 -1.50 -14.79
CA LEU A 168 15.67 -1.63 -14.93
C LEU A 168 14.96 -1.56 -13.57
N ARG A 169 15.60 -2.04 -12.51
CA ARG A 169 15.05 -2.08 -11.16
C ARG A 169 14.87 -0.69 -10.53
N ALA A 170 15.67 0.29 -10.97
CA ALA A 170 15.57 1.67 -10.51
C ALA A 170 14.27 2.36 -10.88
N GLY A 171 13.62 1.94 -11.97
CA GLY A 171 12.47 2.63 -12.55
C GLY A 171 11.34 2.92 -11.57
N TYR A 172 10.99 1.96 -10.71
CA TYR A 172 9.95 2.16 -9.69
C TYR A 172 10.40 3.14 -8.59
N SER A 173 11.58 2.92 -8.04
CA SER A 173 12.10 3.72 -6.92
C SER A 173 12.33 5.18 -7.32
N GLU A 174 12.94 5.41 -8.48
CA GLU A 174 13.17 6.75 -9.01
C GLU A 174 11.86 7.44 -9.45
N ALA A 175 10.90 6.69 -10.01
CA ALA A 175 9.59 7.24 -10.31
C ALA A 175 8.85 7.69 -9.03
N LYS A 176 8.95 6.95 -7.93
CA LYS A 176 8.40 7.36 -6.62
C LYS A 176 9.11 8.60 -6.05
N ARG A 177 10.45 8.69 -6.14
CA ARG A 177 11.20 9.91 -5.77
C ARG A 177 10.75 11.11 -6.59
N THR A 178 10.67 10.95 -7.91
CA THR A 178 10.19 12.00 -8.82
C THR A 178 8.77 12.42 -8.49
N SER A 179 7.90 11.49 -8.15
CA SER A 179 6.52 11.79 -7.75
C SER A 179 6.44 12.55 -6.42
N GLU A 180 7.28 12.24 -5.43
CA GLU A 180 7.38 13.04 -4.19
C GLU A 180 7.85 14.48 -4.51
N ALA A 181 8.87 14.62 -5.35
CA ALA A 181 9.34 15.94 -5.79
C ALA A 181 8.25 16.73 -6.55
N LEU A 182 7.45 16.03 -7.37
CA LEU A 182 6.30 16.62 -8.05
C LEU A 182 5.23 17.08 -7.06
N CYS A 183 4.93 16.29 -6.02
CA CYS A 183 4.05 16.71 -4.92
C CYS A 183 4.54 18.00 -4.28
N GLN A 184 5.83 18.13 -3.95
CA GLN A 184 6.41 19.34 -3.38
C GLN A 184 6.28 20.56 -4.31
N ALA A 185 6.47 20.36 -5.63
CA ALA A 185 6.29 21.42 -6.63
C ALA A 185 4.84 21.93 -6.66
N TYR A 186 3.84 21.02 -6.60
CA TYR A 186 2.42 21.40 -6.57
C TYR A 186 2.03 22.08 -5.25
N ILE A 187 2.57 21.64 -4.12
CA ILE A 187 2.40 22.31 -2.83
C ILE A 187 2.93 23.75 -2.91
N SER A 188 4.16 23.91 -3.38
CA SER A 188 4.81 25.23 -3.47
C SER A 188 4.08 26.18 -4.42
N LYS A 189 3.67 25.69 -5.60
CA LYS A 189 3.10 26.52 -6.65
C LYS A 189 1.61 26.82 -6.44
N TYR A 190 0.85 25.84 -5.98
CA TYR A 190 -0.62 25.90 -5.94
C TYR A 190 -1.20 25.75 -4.52
N ASN A 191 -0.34 25.63 -3.51
CA ASN A 191 -0.74 25.45 -2.10
C ASN A 191 -1.62 24.23 -1.82
N LEU A 192 -1.51 23.17 -2.65
CA LEU A 192 -2.25 21.94 -2.43
C LEU A 192 -1.90 21.31 -1.08
N ASP A 193 -2.87 20.71 -0.41
CA ASP A 193 -2.65 19.93 0.79
C ASP A 193 -2.35 18.48 0.40
N ILE A 194 -1.07 18.12 0.43
CA ILE A 194 -0.60 16.77 0.10
C ILE A 194 0.22 16.26 1.28
N VAL A 195 -0.08 15.03 1.74
CA VAL A 195 0.69 14.32 2.76
C VAL A 195 1.24 13.04 2.13
N ILE A 196 2.49 12.71 2.41
CA ILE A 196 3.20 11.58 1.81
C ILE A 196 3.30 10.44 2.81
N ALA A 197 2.82 9.25 2.45
CA ALA A 197 2.95 8.04 3.24
C ALA A 197 4.02 7.12 2.62
N ARG A 198 5.19 6.98 3.25
CA ARG A 198 6.25 6.04 2.88
C ARG A 198 6.00 4.71 3.55
N ILE A 199 5.36 3.82 2.80
CA ILE A 199 4.81 2.57 3.33
C ILE A 199 5.86 1.46 3.21
N SER A 200 6.02 0.66 4.26
CA SER A 200 6.84 -0.55 4.27
C SER A 200 6.26 -1.64 3.35
N ARG A 201 6.77 -2.86 3.41
CA ARG A 201 6.20 -4.00 2.69
C ARG A 201 4.89 -4.44 3.35
N VAL A 202 3.78 -4.37 2.61
CA VAL A 202 2.44 -4.64 3.15
C VAL A 202 2.00 -6.06 2.82
N PHE A 203 1.35 -6.69 3.79
CA PHE A 203 0.63 -7.96 3.64
C PHE A 203 -0.76 -7.88 4.27
N GLY A 204 -1.63 -8.81 3.90
CA GLY A 204 -3.00 -8.91 4.44
C GLY A 204 -3.93 -9.69 3.52
N PRO A 205 -5.17 -9.97 3.95
CA PRO A 205 -6.08 -10.89 3.26
C PRO A 205 -6.61 -10.36 1.92
N THR A 206 -6.64 -9.05 1.73
CA THR A 206 -7.14 -8.42 0.49
C THR A 206 -6.10 -8.39 -0.64
N VAL A 207 -5.04 -9.21 -0.56
CA VAL A 207 -3.98 -9.27 -1.57
C VAL A 207 -4.51 -9.80 -2.91
N ASN A 208 -3.93 -9.29 -4.01
CA ASN A 208 -4.23 -9.83 -5.33
C ASN A 208 -3.52 -11.18 -5.51
N LEU A 209 -4.27 -12.24 -5.82
CA LEU A 209 -3.74 -13.59 -6.02
C LEU A 209 -2.66 -13.68 -7.12
N GLY A 210 -2.66 -12.75 -8.08
CA GLY A 210 -1.64 -12.65 -9.13
C GLY A 210 -0.41 -11.83 -8.76
N ASP A 211 -0.29 -11.34 -7.53
CA ASP A 211 0.89 -10.56 -7.08
C ASP A 211 2.10 -11.49 -6.94
N SER A 212 3.22 -11.11 -7.56
CA SER A 212 4.46 -11.88 -7.58
C SER A 212 5.46 -11.53 -6.47
N LYS A 213 5.07 -10.73 -5.46
CA LYS A 213 5.92 -10.49 -4.30
C LYS A 213 6.16 -11.76 -3.49
N ALA A 214 7.38 -11.93 -2.98
CA ALA A 214 7.73 -13.09 -2.17
C ALA A 214 6.78 -13.29 -0.98
N SER A 215 6.43 -12.22 -0.25
CA SER A 215 5.48 -12.28 0.86
C SER A 215 4.10 -12.81 0.45
N THR A 216 3.58 -12.36 -0.70
CA THR A 216 2.31 -12.86 -1.25
C THR A 216 2.40 -14.34 -1.63
N GLN A 217 3.49 -14.74 -2.31
CA GLN A 217 3.67 -16.13 -2.70
C GLN A 217 3.79 -17.06 -1.46
N PHE A 218 4.48 -16.62 -0.41
CA PHE A 218 4.55 -17.37 0.85
C PHE A 218 3.17 -17.54 1.49
N ILE A 219 2.38 -16.47 1.56
CA ILE A 219 1.00 -16.50 2.09
C ILE A 219 0.15 -17.47 1.27
N LEU A 220 0.22 -17.40 -0.07
CA LEU A 220 -0.53 -18.30 -0.94
C LEU A 220 -0.12 -19.76 -0.76
N ASN A 221 1.18 -20.07 -0.63
CA ASN A 221 1.64 -21.42 -0.28
C ASN A 221 1.02 -21.88 1.03
N GLY A 222 1.02 -21.03 2.08
CA GLY A 222 0.40 -21.35 3.36
C GLY A 222 -1.11 -21.56 3.27
N VAL A 223 -1.83 -20.76 2.48
CA VAL A 223 -3.26 -20.90 2.23
C VAL A 223 -3.58 -22.26 1.59
N HIS A 224 -2.74 -22.72 0.67
CA HIS A 224 -2.90 -24.00 -0.02
C HIS A 224 -2.26 -25.20 0.72
N ASN A 225 -1.73 -25.00 1.93
CA ASN A 225 -0.96 -26.00 2.69
C ASN A 225 0.19 -26.61 1.86
N GLN A 226 0.90 -25.76 1.09
CA GLN A 226 2.06 -26.11 0.28
C GLN A 226 3.35 -25.64 0.95
N ASP A 227 4.45 -26.32 0.65
CA ASP A 227 5.77 -25.89 1.11
C ASP A 227 6.10 -24.48 0.62
N VAL A 228 6.69 -23.66 1.50
CA VAL A 228 7.03 -22.27 1.19
C VAL A 228 8.33 -22.20 0.40
N ILE A 229 8.28 -21.74 -0.83
CA ILE A 229 9.45 -21.66 -1.73
C ILE A 229 10.19 -20.35 -1.52
N LEU A 230 11.42 -20.42 -1.03
CA LEU A 230 12.29 -19.28 -0.80
C LEU A 230 13.36 -19.21 -1.92
N LYS A 231 13.27 -18.20 -2.78
CA LYS A 231 14.15 -18.02 -3.96
C LYS A 231 15.50 -17.34 -3.65
N SER A 232 15.97 -17.42 -2.39
CA SER A 232 17.25 -16.87 -1.94
C SER A 232 17.65 -17.48 -0.59
N LYS A 233 18.78 -17.04 0.00
CA LYS A 233 19.15 -17.39 1.39
C LYS A 233 18.16 -16.82 2.43
N GLY A 234 17.40 -15.77 2.05
CA GLY A 234 16.39 -15.15 2.89
C GLY A 234 16.92 -14.27 4.02
N ASP A 235 18.17 -13.81 3.92
CA ASP A 235 18.84 -12.99 4.93
C ASP A 235 18.45 -11.50 4.84
N GLN A 236 17.71 -11.11 3.79
CA GLN A 236 17.24 -9.74 3.60
C GLN A 236 16.30 -9.36 4.77
N LEU A 237 16.62 -8.25 5.44
CA LEU A 237 15.91 -7.76 6.63
C LEU A 237 15.06 -6.53 6.29
N PHE A 238 13.75 -6.63 6.49
CA PHE A 238 12.82 -5.60 6.09
C PHE A 238 11.79 -5.29 7.17
N SER A 239 11.30 -4.03 7.18
CA SER A 239 10.06 -3.70 7.87
C SER A 239 8.86 -4.12 7.03
N TYR A 240 7.88 -4.74 7.68
CA TYR A 240 6.59 -5.10 7.11
C TYR A 240 5.46 -4.34 7.81
N SER A 241 4.28 -4.35 7.23
CA SER A 241 3.05 -3.84 7.85
C SER A 241 1.88 -4.73 7.50
N TYR A 242 1.07 -5.02 8.49
CA TYR A 242 -0.27 -5.53 8.23
C TYR A 242 -1.14 -4.43 7.63
N VAL A 243 -2.01 -4.78 6.70
CA VAL A 243 -2.84 -3.80 5.97
C VAL A 243 -3.74 -2.98 6.90
N GLY A 244 -4.21 -3.55 8.01
CA GLY A 244 -4.99 -2.85 9.02
C GLY A 244 -4.22 -1.69 9.68
N ASP A 245 -2.94 -1.90 10.02
CA ASP A 245 -2.07 -0.84 10.53
C ASP A 245 -1.84 0.26 9.49
N VAL A 246 -1.62 -0.13 8.22
CA VAL A 246 -1.43 0.84 7.14
C VAL A 246 -2.67 1.72 6.98
N VAL A 247 -3.86 1.14 6.95
CA VAL A 247 -5.11 1.91 6.81
C VAL A 247 -5.36 2.81 8.02
N SER A 248 -5.12 2.32 9.24
CA SER A 248 -5.16 3.13 10.47
C SER A 248 -4.22 4.34 10.40
N ALA A 249 -2.97 4.13 9.93
CA ALA A 249 -2.01 5.22 9.72
C ALA A 249 -2.51 6.24 8.69
N LEU A 250 -3.03 5.78 7.55
CA LEU A 250 -3.56 6.65 6.50
C LEU A 250 -4.74 7.50 6.98
N LEU A 251 -5.64 6.94 7.78
CA LEU A 251 -6.74 7.68 8.41
C LEU A 251 -6.23 8.78 9.35
N LEU A 252 -5.20 8.48 10.16
CA LEU A 252 -4.56 9.50 10.97
C LEU A 252 -3.92 10.60 10.11
N LEU A 253 -3.22 10.23 9.03
CA LEU A 253 -2.58 11.19 8.12
C LEU A 253 -3.61 12.07 7.40
N ILE A 254 -4.80 11.55 7.05
CA ILE A 254 -5.91 12.35 6.54
C ILE A 254 -6.31 13.41 7.55
N SER A 255 -6.41 13.08 8.83
CA SER A 255 -6.85 14.00 9.88
C SER A 255 -5.74 14.92 10.40
N LYS A 256 -4.53 14.39 10.67
CA LYS A 256 -3.48 15.08 11.41
C LYS A 256 -2.16 15.25 10.66
N GLY A 257 -2.01 14.65 9.47
CA GLY A 257 -0.79 14.79 8.69
C GLY A 257 -0.49 16.26 8.37
N VAL A 258 0.78 16.64 8.43
CA VAL A 258 1.21 18.00 8.10
C VAL A 258 1.45 18.09 6.59
N LYS A 259 0.86 19.10 5.96
CA LYS A 259 1.03 19.36 4.52
C LYS A 259 2.52 19.43 4.14
N GLY A 260 2.89 18.69 3.09
CA GLY A 260 4.25 18.62 2.57
C GLY A 260 5.16 17.61 3.27
N GLU A 261 4.73 17.07 4.40
CA GLU A 261 5.53 16.14 5.18
C GLU A 261 5.36 14.69 4.70
N ALA A 262 6.47 13.95 4.75
CA ALA A 262 6.48 12.51 4.57
C ALA A 262 6.49 11.80 5.92
N TYR A 263 5.84 10.62 5.98
CA TYR A 263 5.75 9.80 7.17
C TYR A 263 6.01 8.34 6.85
N ASN A 264 6.92 7.72 7.58
CA ASN A 264 7.15 6.28 7.53
C ASN A 264 6.02 5.52 8.22
N VAL A 265 5.53 4.49 7.55
CA VAL A 265 4.50 3.59 8.09
C VAL A 265 5.05 2.17 8.15
N LYS A 266 5.16 1.61 9.36
CA LYS A 266 5.55 0.21 9.59
C LYS A 266 4.72 -0.44 10.69
N GLY A 267 4.58 -1.77 10.65
CA GLY A 267 3.81 -2.55 11.60
C GLY A 267 4.52 -2.80 12.94
N LEU A 268 3.79 -3.40 13.86
CA LEU A 268 4.29 -3.80 15.18
C LEU A 268 5.10 -5.10 15.09
N ASN A 269 6.31 -5.11 15.68
CA ASN A 269 7.20 -6.28 15.72
C ASN A 269 7.49 -6.91 14.34
N SER A 270 7.54 -6.07 13.31
CA SER A 270 7.51 -6.48 11.91
C SER A 270 8.85 -6.33 11.17
N ASP A 271 9.94 -6.09 11.89
CA ASP A 271 11.30 -6.05 11.36
C ASP A 271 11.86 -7.47 11.31
N VAL A 272 11.61 -8.18 10.22
CA VAL A 272 11.93 -9.61 10.08
C VAL A 272 12.68 -9.90 8.79
N THR A 273 13.50 -10.97 8.81
CA THR A 273 14.12 -11.45 7.57
C THR A 273 13.10 -12.16 6.69
N LEU A 274 13.37 -12.22 5.39
CA LEU A 274 12.53 -12.96 4.45
C LEU A 274 12.41 -14.45 4.85
N LYS A 275 13.50 -15.00 5.42
CA LYS A 275 13.51 -16.38 5.96
C LYS A 275 12.63 -16.52 7.21
N GLN A 276 12.61 -15.53 8.10
CA GLN A 276 11.71 -15.53 9.26
C GLN A 276 10.26 -15.47 8.81
N PHE A 277 9.93 -14.58 7.87
CA PHE A 277 8.60 -14.50 7.29
C PHE A 277 8.15 -15.86 6.71
N ALA A 278 8.99 -16.49 5.88
CA ALA A 278 8.70 -17.81 5.30
C ALA A 278 8.50 -18.89 6.39
N LYS A 279 9.31 -18.86 7.45
CA LYS A 279 9.20 -19.81 8.56
C LYS A 279 7.93 -19.63 9.38
N SER A 280 7.49 -18.39 9.66
CA SER A 280 6.20 -18.14 10.36
C SER A 280 5.04 -18.74 9.56
N ILE A 281 5.00 -18.53 8.23
CA ILE A 281 3.98 -19.15 7.37
C ILE A 281 4.04 -20.67 7.41
N ALA A 282 5.23 -21.25 7.20
CA ALA A 282 5.40 -22.70 7.17
C ALA A 282 5.02 -23.36 8.51
N SER A 283 5.39 -22.73 9.62
CA SER A 283 5.02 -23.20 10.96
C SER A 283 3.51 -23.22 11.18
N TYR A 284 2.83 -22.14 10.78
CA TYR A 284 1.37 -22.03 10.91
C TYR A 284 0.63 -23.04 10.02
N SER A 285 1.12 -23.24 8.80
CA SER A 285 0.50 -24.14 7.80
C SER A 285 0.96 -25.60 7.92
N GLU A 286 1.79 -25.94 8.92
CA GLU A 286 2.38 -27.29 9.13
C GLU A 286 3.15 -27.81 7.90
N THR A 287 3.84 -26.89 7.19
CA THR A 287 4.61 -27.17 5.98
C THR A 287 6.10 -26.88 6.20
N LYS A 288 6.91 -26.87 5.13
CA LYS A 288 8.36 -26.64 5.20
C LYS A 288 8.76 -25.44 4.37
N VAL A 289 9.91 -24.86 4.69
CA VAL A 289 10.59 -23.88 3.83
C VAL A 289 11.60 -24.60 2.95
N ILE A 290 11.42 -24.52 1.65
CA ILE A 290 12.33 -25.08 0.63
C ILE A 290 13.06 -23.93 -0.03
N VAL A 291 14.40 -24.02 -0.12
CA VAL A 291 15.22 -23.03 -0.81
C VAL A 291 15.47 -23.50 -2.24
N GLU A 292 15.01 -22.72 -3.21
CA GLU A 292 15.25 -22.91 -4.64
C GLU A 292 15.98 -21.70 -5.21
N LEU A 293 16.93 -21.93 -6.14
CA LEU A 293 17.59 -20.81 -6.80
C LEU A 293 16.63 -20.16 -7.81
N PRO A 294 16.61 -18.81 -7.86
CA PRO A 294 15.77 -18.08 -8.80
C PRO A 294 16.27 -18.26 -10.23
N ASP A 295 15.34 -18.22 -11.19
CA ASP A 295 15.70 -18.13 -12.60
C ASP A 295 16.23 -16.73 -13.00
N GLU A 296 16.71 -16.59 -14.24
CA GLU A 296 17.29 -15.33 -14.73
C GLU A 296 16.25 -14.20 -14.90
N VAL A 297 14.97 -14.52 -15.08
CA VAL A 297 13.89 -13.54 -15.19
C VAL A 297 13.49 -13.06 -13.81
N GLU A 298 13.35 -13.96 -12.87
CA GLU A 298 13.04 -13.66 -11.45
C GLU A 298 14.10 -12.74 -10.84
N LYS A 299 15.39 -13.02 -11.07
CA LYS A 299 16.53 -12.22 -10.58
C LYS A 299 16.43 -10.74 -10.98
N LYS A 300 15.99 -10.45 -12.21
CA LYS A 300 15.86 -9.06 -12.72
C LYS A 300 14.81 -8.22 -11.98
N GLY A 301 13.81 -8.88 -11.42
CA GLY A 301 12.74 -8.22 -10.65
C GLY A 301 13.05 -8.06 -9.16
N PHE A 302 14.09 -8.71 -8.63
CA PHE A 302 14.36 -8.71 -7.20
C PHE A 302 14.94 -7.37 -6.72
N SER A 303 14.59 -6.99 -5.50
CA SER A 303 15.21 -5.86 -4.83
C SER A 303 16.67 -6.17 -4.52
N THR A 304 17.56 -5.22 -4.78
CA THR A 304 18.97 -5.28 -4.38
C THR A 304 19.19 -4.94 -2.91
N ALA A 305 18.17 -4.34 -2.26
CA ALA A 305 18.23 -3.98 -0.86
C ALA A 305 18.37 -5.23 0.03
N THR A 306 19.37 -5.24 0.91
CA THR A 306 19.59 -6.29 1.91
C THR A 306 19.00 -5.93 3.25
N VAL A 307 18.94 -4.64 3.59
CA VAL A 307 18.33 -4.10 4.81
C VAL A 307 17.51 -2.87 4.46
N ALA A 308 16.24 -2.86 4.86
CA ALA A 308 15.36 -1.71 4.71
C ALA A 308 14.38 -1.63 5.89
N LEU A 309 14.87 -1.05 6.99
CA LEU A 309 14.11 -0.85 8.22
C LEU A 309 13.67 0.60 8.34
N LEU A 310 12.41 0.83 8.68
CA LEU A 310 11.84 2.18 8.83
C LEU A 310 11.84 2.64 10.29
N ASP A 311 12.23 3.90 10.54
CA ASP A 311 11.94 4.61 11.79
C ASP A 311 10.53 5.23 11.69
N ASP A 312 9.64 4.89 12.61
CA ASP A 312 8.26 5.35 12.65
C ASP A 312 7.98 6.40 13.73
N LYS A 313 9.03 6.99 14.31
CA LYS A 313 8.90 7.99 15.38
C LYS A 313 8.08 9.19 14.96
N LYS A 314 8.23 9.67 13.72
CA LYS A 314 7.56 10.86 13.23
C LYS A 314 6.04 10.69 13.23
N ILE A 315 5.52 9.58 12.72
CA ILE A 315 4.09 9.31 12.75
C ILE A 315 3.59 9.01 14.17
N LYS A 316 4.40 8.36 15.01
CA LYS A 316 4.09 8.15 16.43
C LYS A 316 3.93 9.46 17.19
N ASN A 317 4.70 10.50 16.86
CA ASN A 317 4.56 11.83 17.45
C ASN A 317 3.23 12.52 17.07
N LEU A 318 2.54 12.08 16.01
CA LEU A 318 1.16 12.48 15.70
C LEU A 318 0.10 11.73 16.53
N GLY A 319 0.52 10.74 17.33
CA GLY A 319 -0.33 9.92 18.17
C GLY A 319 -0.77 8.60 17.53
N TRP A 320 -0.14 8.15 16.44
CA TRP A 320 -0.38 6.83 15.86
C TRP A 320 0.50 5.76 16.50
N THR A 321 -0.05 4.57 16.70
CA THR A 321 0.70 3.37 17.06
C THR A 321 0.14 2.18 16.31
N PRO A 322 0.98 1.28 15.74
CA PRO A 322 0.51 0.05 15.14
C PRO A 322 -0.14 -0.85 16.19
N LYS A 323 -1.20 -1.55 15.83
CA LYS A 323 -2.04 -2.34 16.73
C LYS A 323 -1.94 -3.84 16.52
N PHE A 324 -1.54 -4.23 15.31
CA PHE A 324 -1.60 -5.62 14.87
C PHE A 324 -0.21 -6.26 14.94
N ASN A 325 -0.05 -7.29 15.78
CA ASN A 325 1.18 -8.06 15.87
C ASN A 325 1.46 -8.80 14.56
N PHE A 326 2.73 -8.90 14.18
CA PHE A 326 3.14 -9.49 12.90
C PHE A 326 2.68 -10.95 12.74
N ASP A 327 3.00 -11.82 13.69
CA ASP A 327 2.68 -13.27 13.60
C ASP A 327 1.18 -13.53 13.66
N GLU A 328 0.46 -12.86 14.58
CA GLU A 328 -1.01 -12.96 14.68
C GLU A 328 -1.71 -12.49 13.40
N SER A 329 -1.17 -11.44 12.76
CA SER A 329 -1.72 -10.91 11.51
C SER A 329 -1.46 -11.82 10.32
N LEU A 330 -0.34 -12.54 10.30
CA LEU A 330 -0.07 -13.57 9.29
C LEU A 330 -1.04 -14.74 9.41
N GLU A 331 -1.23 -15.23 10.62
CA GLU A 331 -2.18 -16.30 10.93
C GLU A 331 -3.57 -15.93 10.44
N LYS A 332 -4.10 -14.79 10.88
CA LYS A 332 -5.41 -14.27 10.43
C LYS A 332 -5.50 -14.10 8.92
N THR A 333 -4.43 -13.63 8.29
CA THR A 333 -4.40 -13.47 6.83
C THR A 333 -4.63 -14.81 6.13
N ILE A 334 -3.94 -15.87 6.59
CA ILE A 334 -4.09 -17.21 6.02
C ILE A 334 -5.49 -17.77 6.29
N GLU A 335 -6.03 -17.61 7.51
CA GLU A 335 -7.38 -18.06 7.86
C GLU A 335 -8.45 -17.42 6.99
N ILE A 336 -8.47 -16.07 6.90
CA ILE A 336 -9.45 -15.33 6.10
C ILE A 336 -9.36 -15.74 4.63
N MET A 337 -8.14 -15.86 4.09
CA MET A 337 -7.98 -16.26 2.68
C MET A 337 -8.39 -17.71 2.43
N LYS A 338 -8.18 -18.62 3.39
CA LYS A 338 -8.70 -19.99 3.31
C LYS A 338 -10.23 -20.00 3.30
N GLU A 339 -10.87 -19.25 4.18
CA GLU A 339 -12.33 -19.11 4.19
C GLU A 339 -12.86 -18.55 2.86
N GLU A 340 -12.24 -17.48 2.31
CA GLU A 340 -12.68 -16.88 1.05
C GLU A 340 -12.48 -17.79 -0.19
N LEU A 341 -11.45 -18.64 -0.21
CA LEU A 341 -11.11 -19.46 -1.37
C LEU A 341 -11.72 -20.86 -1.36
N PHE A 342 -12.08 -21.38 -0.19
CA PHE A 342 -12.54 -22.77 -0.05
C PHE A 342 -13.97 -22.89 0.55
N SER A 343 -14.65 -21.78 0.86
CA SER A 343 -16.08 -21.71 1.18
C SER A 343 -16.93 -21.55 -0.10
#